data_ffa33675321692ddb81691fab03afa12
#
_entry.id   ffa33675321692ddb81691fab03afa12
#
_cell.length_a   1.000
_cell.length_b   1.000
_cell.length_c   1.000
_cell.angle_alpha   90.00
_cell.angle_beta   90.00
_cell.angle_gamma   90.00
#
_symmetry.space_group_name_H-M   'P 1'
#
loop_
_entity.id
_entity.type
_entity.pdbx_description
1 polymer ?
#
loop_
_entity_poly.entity_id
_entity_poly.type
_entity_poly.pdbx_seq_one_letter_code
_entity_poly.pdbx_strand_id
1 'polypeptide(L)'
;MASQYSILRNYGKYVSPYNMDVMMQGMGYMQQKIDTNRQAINEYADYIINSDIIKPQDREYLQNRLNGLIQDVNNVYRKSNLASDGIARSIQARLGEALDTRVLNAIAGTREIRAFSEKMEDMKLNNPKMYSPINEAEAFADAVAWMNDGQVGTRLNPIHYTPYTDYHAEIDEKMKNFISLNKGKKVN
;
A
#
# COMPACT_ATOMS: atom_id res chain seq x y z
N MET A 1 3.47 -22.40 10.80
CA MET A 1 2.35 -21.84 10.02
C MET A 1 2.54 -22.25 8.57
N ALA A 2 1.73 -23.21 8.10
CA ALA A 2 1.77 -23.61 6.68
C ALA A 2 1.18 -22.44 5.87
N SER A 3 1.95 -21.93 4.94
CA SER A 3 1.58 -20.82 4.06
C SER A 3 0.26 -21.16 3.34
N GLN A 4 -0.71 -20.23 3.40
CA GLN A 4 -1.98 -20.33 2.64
C GLN A 4 -1.75 -20.52 1.12
N TYR A 5 -0.55 -20.26 0.63
CA TYR A 5 -0.09 -20.54 -0.73
C TYR A 5 0.00 -22.04 -1.07
N SER A 6 0.03 -22.93 -0.08
CA SER A 6 0.06 -24.39 -0.31
C SER A 6 -1.25 -24.93 -0.90
N ILE A 7 -2.37 -24.22 -0.69
CA ILE A 7 -3.69 -24.64 -1.18
C ILE A 7 -3.76 -24.50 -2.71
N LEU A 8 -3.18 -23.43 -3.27
CA LEU A 8 -3.12 -23.24 -4.73
C LEU A 8 -2.16 -24.22 -5.41
N ARG A 9 -1.15 -24.73 -4.69
CA ARG A 9 -0.16 -25.69 -5.21
C ARG A 9 -0.72 -27.10 -5.42
N ASN A 10 -1.77 -27.49 -4.73
CA ASN A 10 -2.30 -28.87 -4.75
C ASN A 10 -3.38 -29.11 -5.80
N TYR A 11 -3.92 -28.08 -6.46
CA TYR A 11 -4.98 -28.24 -7.47
C TYR A 11 -4.52 -28.87 -8.80
N GLY A 12 -3.21 -28.94 -9.08
CA GLY A 12 -2.68 -29.59 -10.28
C GLY A 12 -2.65 -31.12 -10.24
N LYS A 13 -3.13 -31.78 -9.17
CA LYS A 13 -2.95 -33.22 -8.97
C LYS A 13 -4.15 -34.09 -9.30
N TYR A 14 -5.29 -33.54 -9.69
CA TYR A 14 -6.50 -34.33 -9.98
C TYR A 14 -6.93 -34.19 -11.43
N VAL A 15 -6.30 -34.91 -12.32
CA VAL A 15 -6.79 -35.16 -13.69
C VAL A 15 -6.78 -36.65 -13.98
N SER A 16 -7.96 -37.18 -14.27
CA SER A 16 -8.19 -38.59 -14.66
C SER A 16 -7.63 -38.90 -16.03
N PRO A 17 -7.14 -40.14 -16.27
CA PRO A 17 -6.37 -40.51 -17.47
C PRO A 17 -7.25 -40.97 -18.64
N TYR A 18 -7.81 -40.04 -19.42
CA TYR A 18 -8.46 -40.42 -20.67
C TYR A 18 -8.05 -39.50 -21.83
N ASN A 19 -7.46 -40.10 -22.88
CA ASN A 19 -7.02 -39.56 -24.18
C ASN A 19 -5.78 -38.63 -24.14
N MET A 20 -4.58 -39.24 -24.28
CA MET A 20 -3.30 -38.55 -24.00
C MET A 20 -2.91 -37.47 -25.01
N ASP A 21 -3.18 -37.58 -26.30
CA ASP A 21 -2.63 -36.59 -27.26
C ASP A 21 -3.46 -35.35 -27.45
N VAL A 22 -4.79 -35.44 -27.44
CA VAL A 22 -5.68 -34.27 -27.41
C VAL A 22 -5.66 -33.62 -26.01
N MET A 23 -5.47 -34.43 -24.97
CA MET A 23 -5.27 -33.98 -23.62
C MET A 23 -3.96 -33.21 -23.43
N MET A 24 -2.85 -33.62 -24.04
CA MET A 24 -1.57 -32.92 -23.86
C MET A 24 -1.56 -31.53 -24.49
N GLN A 25 -2.19 -31.34 -25.64
CA GLN A 25 -2.36 -30.00 -26.22
C GLN A 25 -3.36 -29.14 -25.42
N GLY A 26 -4.47 -29.75 -25.00
CA GLY A 26 -5.45 -29.06 -24.12
C GLY A 26 -4.91 -28.83 -22.72
N MET A 27 -4.11 -29.72 -22.17
CA MET A 27 -3.46 -29.57 -20.85
C MET A 27 -2.39 -28.50 -20.87
N GLY A 28 -1.58 -28.37 -21.92
CA GLY A 28 -0.61 -27.30 -22.05
C GLY A 28 -1.26 -25.94 -22.05
N TYR A 29 -2.34 -25.78 -22.79
CA TYR A 29 -3.11 -24.51 -22.82
C TYR A 29 -3.84 -24.22 -21.49
N MET A 30 -4.44 -25.23 -20.86
CA MET A 30 -5.06 -25.10 -19.55
C MET A 30 -4.04 -24.80 -18.45
N GLN A 31 -2.90 -25.48 -18.48
CA GLN A 31 -1.82 -25.24 -17.53
C GLN A 31 -1.30 -23.80 -17.65
N GLN A 32 -1.08 -23.32 -18.86
CA GLN A 32 -0.66 -21.94 -19.11
C GLN A 32 -1.68 -20.92 -18.58
N LYS A 33 -2.99 -21.14 -18.76
CA LYS A 33 -4.05 -20.28 -18.22
C LYS A 33 -4.10 -20.31 -16.69
N ILE A 34 -3.96 -21.51 -16.09
CA ILE A 34 -3.92 -21.68 -14.64
C ILE A 34 -2.70 -20.93 -14.06
N ASP A 35 -1.56 -21.05 -14.70
CA ASP A 35 -0.32 -20.42 -14.26
C ASP A 35 -0.41 -18.89 -14.41
N THR A 36 -0.99 -18.37 -15.49
CA THR A 36 -1.24 -16.93 -15.67
C THR A 36 -2.18 -16.37 -14.59
N ASN A 37 -3.27 -17.07 -14.30
CA ASN A 37 -4.21 -16.66 -13.27
C ASN A 37 -3.60 -16.73 -11.87
N ARG A 38 -2.78 -17.74 -11.62
CA ARG A 38 -2.03 -17.93 -10.39
C ARG A 38 -1.00 -16.83 -10.19
N GLN A 39 -0.31 -16.46 -11.27
CA GLN A 39 0.64 -15.38 -11.27
C GLN A 39 -0.04 -14.04 -10.95
N ALA A 40 -1.17 -13.72 -11.57
CA ALA A 40 -1.92 -12.48 -11.30
C ALA A 40 -2.37 -12.38 -9.83
N ILE A 41 -2.80 -13.50 -9.22
CA ILE A 41 -3.18 -13.53 -7.80
C ILE A 41 -1.97 -13.34 -6.89
N ASN A 42 -0.85 -13.98 -7.24
CA ASN A 42 0.39 -13.83 -6.48
C ASN A 42 0.92 -12.40 -6.56
N GLU A 43 0.93 -11.80 -7.76
CA GLU A 43 1.31 -10.40 -7.95
C GLU A 43 0.43 -9.44 -7.15
N TYR A 44 -0.89 -9.69 -7.11
CA TYR A 44 -1.80 -8.92 -6.26
C TYR A 44 -1.50 -9.09 -4.76
N ALA A 45 -1.30 -10.34 -4.32
CA ALA A 45 -0.96 -10.64 -2.93
C ALA A 45 0.37 -10.00 -2.53
N ASP A 46 1.39 -10.12 -3.38
CA ASP A 46 2.70 -9.52 -3.18
C ASP A 46 2.63 -8.00 -3.15
N TYR A 47 1.82 -7.39 -4.01
CA TYR A 47 1.59 -5.96 -4.00
C TYR A 47 1.01 -5.45 -2.68
N ILE A 48 0.03 -6.19 -2.12
CA ILE A 48 -0.56 -5.87 -0.81
C ILE A 48 0.43 -6.12 0.33
N ILE A 49 1.10 -7.28 0.34
CA ILE A 49 2.03 -7.66 1.40
C ILE A 49 3.22 -6.70 1.44
N ASN A 50 3.78 -6.38 0.27
CA ASN A 50 4.94 -5.50 0.15
C ASN A 50 4.59 -4.01 0.34
N SER A 51 3.30 -3.65 0.31
CA SER A 51 2.87 -2.28 0.62
C SER A 51 3.03 -1.95 2.10
N ASP A 52 3.12 -2.99 2.97
CA ASP A 52 3.41 -2.89 4.40
C ASP A 52 2.59 -1.78 5.09
N ILE A 53 1.29 -1.91 5.00
CA ILE A 53 0.31 -0.92 5.44
C ILE A 53 0.51 -0.55 6.90
N ILE A 54 0.67 0.73 7.18
CA ILE A 54 0.94 1.24 8.53
C ILE A 54 -0.34 1.42 9.36
N LYS A 55 -1.48 1.79 8.72
CA LYS A 55 -2.76 2.00 9.40
C LYS A 55 -3.37 0.64 9.76
N PRO A 56 -3.61 0.34 11.06
CA PRO A 56 -4.07 -0.98 11.50
C PRO A 56 -5.40 -1.41 10.88
N GLN A 57 -6.37 -0.50 10.78
CA GLN A 57 -7.70 -0.77 10.23
C GLN A 57 -7.63 -1.12 8.73
N ASP A 58 -6.77 -0.44 8.00
CA ASP A 58 -6.55 -0.70 6.59
C ASP A 58 -5.82 -2.04 6.38
N ARG A 59 -4.89 -2.40 7.27
CA ARG A 59 -4.21 -3.70 7.24
C ARG A 59 -5.20 -4.84 7.43
N GLU A 60 -6.09 -4.75 8.43
CA GLU A 60 -7.11 -5.75 8.67
C GLU A 60 -8.08 -5.87 7.48
N TYR A 61 -8.53 -4.75 6.95
CA TYR A 61 -9.40 -4.72 5.77
C TYR A 61 -8.75 -5.41 4.56
N LEU A 62 -7.49 -5.10 4.28
CA LEU A 62 -6.75 -5.70 3.17
C LEU A 62 -6.53 -7.20 3.35
N GLN A 63 -6.23 -7.65 4.56
CA GLN A 63 -6.12 -9.09 4.87
C GLN A 63 -7.45 -9.80 4.63
N ASN A 64 -8.55 -9.22 5.06
CA ASN A 64 -9.88 -9.78 4.85
C ASN A 64 -10.26 -9.81 3.36
N ARG A 65 -9.93 -8.74 2.61
CA ARG A 65 -10.12 -8.68 1.16
C ARG A 65 -9.31 -9.75 0.43
N LEU A 66 -8.04 -9.91 0.78
CA LEU A 66 -7.16 -10.94 0.19
C LEU A 66 -7.69 -12.34 0.48
N ASN A 67 -8.10 -12.62 1.71
CA ASN A 67 -8.69 -13.91 2.09
C ASN A 67 -10.00 -14.17 1.32
N GLY A 68 -10.86 -13.18 1.18
CA GLY A 68 -12.08 -13.27 0.38
C GLY A 68 -11.80 -13.57 -1.08
N LEU A 69 -10.84 -12.87 -1.68
CA LEU A 69 -10.42 -13.12 -3.06
C LEU A 69 -9.90 -14.56 -3.26
N ILE A 70 -9.07 -15.06 -2.35
CA ILE A 70 -8.56 -16.43 -2.40
C ILE A 70 -9.70 -17.45 -2.32
N GLN A 71 -10.67 -17.23 -1.43
CA GLN A 71 -11.85 -18.09 -1.30
C GLN A 71 -12.71 -18.06 -2.57
N ASP A 72 -12.96 -16.90 -3.13
CA ASP A 72 -13.75 -16.72 -4.35
C ASP A 72 -13.10 -17.39 -5.55
N VAL A 73 -11.80 -17.24 -5.71
CA VAL A 73 -11.03 -17.91 -6.76
C VAL A 73 -11.09 -19.43 -6.59
N ASN A 74 -10.92 -19.94 -5.37
CA ASN A 74 -11.04 -21.35 -5.07
C ASN A 74 -12.46 -21.89 -5.40
N ASN A 75 -13.51 -21.12 -5.12
CA ASN A 75 -14.89 -21.47 -5.45
C ASN A 75 -15.13 -21.52 -6.96
N VAL A 76 -14.54 -20.57 -7.71
CA VAL A 76 -14.60 -20.59 -9.18
C VAL A 76 -13.94 -21.85 -9.72
N TYR A 77 -12.75 -22.22 -9.23
CA TYR A 77 -12.05 -23.44 -9.66
C TYR A 77 -12.81 -24.72 -9.31
N ARG A 78 -13.49 -24.76 -8.17
CA ARG A 78 -14.26 -25.96 -7.75
C ARG A 78 -15.53 -26.17 -8.58
N LYS A 79 -16.18 -25.08 -9.00
CA LYS A 79 -17.50 -25.12 -9.67
C LYS A 79 -17.42 -25.17 -11.18
N SER A 80 -16.28 -24.87 -11.77
CA SER A 80 -16.14 -24.68 -13.20
C SER A 80 -15.32 -25.79 -13.83
N ASN A 81 -15.74 -26.23 -15.02
CA ASN A 81 -14.86 -27.01 -15.87
C ASN A 81 -13.68 -26.11 -16.28
N LEU A 82 -12.47 -26.44 -15.82
CA LEU A 82 -11.24 -25.62 -15.93
C LEU A 82 -10.88 -25.13 -17.36
N ALA A 83 -11.58 -25.67 -18.37
CA ALA A 83 -11.34 -25.39 -19.79
C ALA A 83 -12.05 -24.11 -20.32
N SER A 84 -12.88 -23.40 -19.54
CA SER A 84 -13.65 -22.29 -20.09
C SER A 84 -12.92 -20.96 -20.00
N ASP A 85 -12.94 -20.17 -21.09
CA ASP A 85 -12.43 -18.79 -21.14
C ASP A 85 -13.13 -17.85 -20.12
N GLY A 86 -14.29 -18.27 -19.63
CA GLY A 86 -15.04 -17.54 -18.60
C GLY A 86 -14.33 -17.49 -17.25
N ILE A 87 -13.49 -18.48 -16.92
CA ILE A 87 -12.77 -18.52 -15.63
C ILE A 87 -11.75 -17.38 -15.55
N ALA A 88 -10.92 -17.21 -16.58
CA ALA A 88 -9.91 -16.16 -16.61
C ALA A 88 -10.55 -14.77 -16.47
N ARG A 89 -11.64 -14.52 -17.20
CA ARG A 89 -12.40 -13.25 -17.08
C ARG A 89 -13.01 -13.08 -15.68
N SER A 90 -13.54 -14.15 -15.10
CA SER A 90 -14.10 -14.10 -13.75
C SER A 90 -13.04 -13.76 -12.69
N ILE A 91 -11.83 -14.33 -12.81
CA ILE A 91 -10.72 -14.04 -11.90
C ILE A 91 -10.23 -12.60 -12.08
N GLN A 92 -10.07 -12.13 -13.32
CA GLN A 92 -9.67 -10.76 -13.60
C GLN A 92 -10.70 -9.73 -13.08
N ALA A 93 -11.99 -10.01 -13.23
CA ALA A 93 -13.04 -9.15 -12.67
C ALA A 93 -12.94 -9.06 -11.14
N ARG A 94 -12.72 -10.20 -10.45
CA ARG A 94 -12.58 -10.24 -8.99
C ARG A 94 -11.30 -9.57 -8.50
N LEU A 95 -10.19 -9.68 -9.24
CA LEU A 95 -8.97 -8.93 -8.97
C LEU A 95 -9.21 -7.42 -9.08
N GLY A 96 -9.94 -6.98 -10.12
CA GLY A 96 -10.33 -5.57 -10.28
C GLY A 96 -11.21 -5.07 -9.14
N GLU A 97 -12.19 -5.87 -8.71
CA GLU A 97 -13.04 -5.56 -7.55
C GLU A 97 -12.27 -5.54 -6.23
N ALA A 98 -11.23 -6.37 -6.11
CA ALA A 98 -10.39 -6.42 -4.92
C ALA A 98 -9.48 -5.19 -4.77
N LEU A 99 -9.11 -4.54 -5.89
CA LEU A 99 -8.39 -3.26 -5.93
C LEU A 99 -9.38 -2.08 -5.90
N ASP A 100 -10.26 -2.05 -4.92
CA ASP A 100 -11.20 -0.95 -4.75
C ASP A 100 -10.49 0.35 -4.28
N THR A 101 -11.22 1.46 -4.31
CA THR A 101 -10.69 2.78 -3.93
C THR A 101 -10.14 2.79 -2.50
N ARG A 102 -10.67 2.00 -1.58
CA ARG A 102 -10.22 1.92 -0.19
C ARG A 102 -8.82 1.30 -0.11
N VAL A 103 -8.61 0.21 -0.85
CA VAL A 103 -7.30 -0.45 -0.97
C VAL A 103 -6.27 0.51 -1.54
N LEU A 104 -6.61 1.20 -2.62
CA LEU A 104 -5.72 2.16 -3.27
C LEU A 104 -5.39 3.34 -2.36
N ASN A 105 -6.35 3.86 -1.61
CA ASN A 105 -6.12 4.93 -0.63
C ASN A 105 -5.20 4.48 0.51
N ALA A 106 -5.40 3.26 1.04
CA ALA A 106 -4.56 2.71 2.10
C ALA A 106 -3.09 2.58 1.68
N ILE A 107 -2.87 2.07 0.47
CA ILE A 107 -1.53 1.93 -0.12
C ILE A 107 -0.92 3.31 -0.39
N ALA A 108 -1.67 4.23 -0.99
CA ALA A 108 -1.21 5.57 -1.29
C ALA A 108 -0.84 6.34 -0.01
N GLY A 109 -1.68 6.31 1.02
CA GLY A 109 -1.41 6.96 2.30
C GLY A 109 -0.16 6.40 2.99
N THR A 110 0.00 5.08 2.99
CA THR A 110 1.23 4.44 3.52
C THR A 110 2.49 4.89 2.79
N ARG A 111 2.45 4.91 1.46
CA ARG A 111 3.58 5.36 0.63
C ARG A 111 3.91 6.83 0.84
N GLU A 112 2.90 7.68 0.95
CA GLU A 112 3.07 9.12 1.21
C GLU A 112 3.79 9.36 2.54
N ILE A 113 3.36 8.67 3.62
CA ILE A 113 3.99 8.82 4.93
C ILE A 113 5.44 8.33 4.92
N ARG A 114 5.73 7.22 4.25
CA ARG A 114 7.11 6.72 4.13
C ARG A 114 8.00 7.64 3.35
N ALA A 115 7.53 8.09 2.18
CA ALA A 115 8.28 9.04 1.36
C ALA A 115 8.56 10.35 2.12
N PHE A 116 7.60 10.80 2.92
CA PHE A 116 7.80 11.96 3.78
C PHE A 116 8.84 11.68 4.87
N SER A 117 8.78 10.53 5.55
CA SER A 117 9.76 10.16 6.58
C SER A 117 11.18 10.07 6.01
N GLU A 118 11.34 9.39 4.87
CA GLU A 118 12.64 9.29 4.17
C GLU A 118 13.17 10.67 3.78
N LYS A 119 12.31 11.55 3.25
CA LYS A 119 12.68 12.92 2.91
C LYS A 119 13.14 13.71 4.13
N MET A 120 12.47 13.54 5.28
CA MET A 120 12.87 14.23 6.51
C MET A 120 14.19 13.70 7.06
N GLU A 121 14.43 12.39 7.00
CA GLU A 121 15.72 11.79 7.37
C GLU A 121 16.85 12.30 6.46
N ASP A 122 16.65 12.32 5.15
CA ASP A 122 17.62 12.87 4.21
C ASP A 122 17.90 14.36 4.49
N MET A 123 16.85 15.12 4.77
CA MET A 123 17.00 16.56 5.09
C MET A 123 17.78 16.77 6.39
N LYS A 124 17.54 15.95 7.43
CA LYS A 124 18.31 16.00 8.70
C LYS A 124 19.80 15.74 8.46
N LEU A 125 20.12 14.81 7.58
CA LEU A 125 21.49 14.38 7.31
C LEU A 125 22.23 15.33 6.36
N ASN A 126 21.61 15.69 5.25
CA ASN A 126 22.26 16.37 4.14
C ASN A 126 21.98 17.87 4.10
N ASN A 127 20.86 18.33 4.68
CA ASN A 127 20.46 19.75 4.69
C ASN A 127 19.98 20.23 6.06
N PRO A 128 20.77 20.07 7.13
CA PRO A 128 20.31 20.35 8.50
C PRO A 128 19.90 21.81 8.75
N LYS A 129 20.42 22.74 7.92
CA LYS A 129 20.03 24.17 8.02
C LYS A 129 18.61 24.46 7.51
N MET A 130 18.08 23.58 6.65
CA MET A 130 16.72 23.69 6.10
C MET A 130 15.72 22.84 6.87
N TYR A 131 16.19 22.02 7.81
CA TYR A 131 15.35 21.16 8.61
C TYR A 131 14.78 21.91 9.80
N SER A 132 13.47 21.75 10.00
CA SER A 132 12.73 22.29 11.16
C SER A 132 11.92 21.17 11.82
N PRO A 133 12.22 20.82 13.08
CA PRO A 133 11.42 19.84 13.83
C PRO A 133 9.97 20.29 14.02
N ILE A 134 9.74 21.59 14.14
CA ILE A 134 8.39 22.15 14.31
C ILE A 134 7.59 21.95 13.02
N ASN A 135 8.16 22.34 11.88
CA ASN A 135 7.49 22.19 10.58
C ASN A 135 7.30 20.71 10.21
N GLU A 136 8.22 19.82 10.64
CA GLU A 136 8.03 18.36 10.50
C GLU A 136 6.83 17.90 11.31
N ALA A 137 6.73 18.30 12.57
CA ALA A 137 5.63 17.91 13.45
C ALA A 137 4.28 18.44 12.94
N GLU A 138 4.23 19.69 12.46
CA GLU A 138 3.03 20.27 11.86
C GLU A 138 2.61 19.52 10.58
N ALA A 139 3.56 19.25 9.69
CA ALA A 139 3.30 18.52 8.45
C ALA A 139 2.85 17.07 8.73
N PHE A 140 3.31 16.48 9.83
CA PHE A 140 2.96 15.09 10.19
C PHE A 140 1.65 14.99 10.98
N ALA A 141 1.09 16.09 11.48
CA ALA A 141 -0.13 16.09 12.28
C ALA A 141 -1.33 15.48 11.52
N ASP A 142 -1.50 15.86 10.26
CA ASP A 142 -2.57 15.31 9.42
C ASP A 142 -2.39 13.80 9.16
N ALA A 143 -1.17 13.34 9.02
CA ALA A 143 -0.88 11.92 8.87
C ALA A 143 -1.19 11.15 10.16
N VAL A 144 -0.88 11.70 11.32
CA VAL A 144 -1.22 11.12 12.62
C VAL A 144 -2.74 11.08 12.82
N ALA A 145 -3.43 12.16 12.47
CA ALA A 145 -4.89 12.20 12.50
C ALA A 145 -5.52 11.14 11.59
N TRP A 146 -5.00 10.99 10.37
CA TRP A 146 -5.42 9.96 9.43
C TRP A 146 -5.16 8.54 9.94
N MET A 147 -4.01 8.28 10.57
CA MET A 147 -3.71 6.96 11.16
C MET A 147 -4.68 6.60 12.29
N ASN A 148 -5.22 7.58 13.00
CA ASN A 148 -6.06 7.41 14.19
C ASN A 148 -7.56 7.64 13.94
N ASP A 149 -8.00 7.94 12.72
CA ASP A 149 -9.40 8.27 12.42
C ASP A 149 -10.37 7.08 12.55
N GLY A 150 -9.85 5.86 12.70
CA GLY A 150 -10.63 4.63 12.84
C GLY A 150 -11.36 4.18 11.57
N GLN A 151 -11.32 4.95 10.49
CA GLN A 151 -12.00 4.64 9.24
C GLN A 151 -11.09 3.88 8.29
N VAL A 152 -11.70 3.00 7.48
CA VAL A 152 -10.98 2.19 6.50
C VAL A 152 -10.93 2.87 5.15
N GLY A 153 -9.74 2.92 4.55
CA GLY A 153 -9.54 3.37 3.18
C GLY A 153 -9.82 4.84 2.96
N THR A 154 -9.68 5.66 4.00
CA THR A 154 -9.73 7.12 3.88
C THR A 154 -8.53 7.64 3.11
N ARG A 155 -8.73 8.69 2.33
CA ARG A 155 -7.65 9.31 1.59
C ARG A 155 -6.79 10.17 2.54
N LEU A 156 -5.49 9.97 2.52
CA LEU A 156 -4.55 10.91 3.11
C LEU A 156 -4.31 12.06 2.13
N ASN A 157 -4.40 13.28 2.62
CA ASN A 157 -3.97 14.45 1.85
C ASN A 157 -2.44 14.45 1.72
N PRO A 158 -1.89 14.97 0.61
CA PRO A 158 -0.44 15.10 0.47
C PRO A 158 0.18 15.84 1.64
N ILE A 159 1.26 15.30 2.17
CA ILE A 159 1.98 15.92 3.29
C ILE A 159 2.86 17.02 2.75
N HIS A 160 2.64 18.25 3.22
CA HIS A 160 3.41 19.42 2.83
C HIS A 160 4.38 19.82 3.95
N TYR A 161 5.64 19.96 3.60
CA TYR A 161 6.69 20.43 4.50
C TYR A 161 7.24 21.75 3.99
N THR A 162 7.27 22.76 4.87
CA THR A 162 7.94 24.04 4.58
C THR A 162 9.36 23.99 5.17
N PRO A 163 10.40 23.97 4.34
CA PRO A 163 11.78 23.99 4.82
C PRO A 163 12.05 25.25 5.65
N TYR A 164 12.92 25.11 6.65
CA TYR A 164 13.47 26.27 7.34
C TYR A 164 14.42 26.98 6.37
N THR A 165 14.09 28.21 6.04
CA THR A 165 14.87 28.98 5.05
C THR A 165 15.79 29.97 5.77
N ASP A 166 16.84 30.43 5.09
CA ASP A 166 17.71 31.50 5.60
C ASP A 166 16.93 32.76 5.98
N TYR A 167 15.77 32.97 5.34
CA TYR A 167 14.85 34.06 5.66
C TYR A 167 14.28 33.94 7.08
N HIS A 168 13.92 32.74 7.52
CA HIS A 168 13.46 32.50 8.90
C HIS A 168 14.61 32.73 9.90
N ALA A 169 15.81 32.25 9.56
CA ALA A 169 16.99 32.47 10.38
C ALA A 169 17.30 33.97 10.51
N GLU A 170 17.15 34.74 9.45
CA GLU A 170 17.34 36.21 9.45
C GLU A 170 16.28 36.91 10.28
N ILE A 171 15.02 36.47 10.21
CA ILE A 171 13.94 37.01 11.07
C ILE A 171 14.23 36.71 12.52
N ASP A 172 14.59 35.47 12.86
CA ASP A 172 14.92 35.08 14.24
C ASP A 172 16.10 35.87 14.80
N GLU A 173 17.13 36.11 13.99
CA GLU A 173 18.26 36.94 14.39
C GLU A 173 17.86 38.39 14.60
N LYS A 174 17.06 38.97 13.68
CA LYS A 174 16.52 40.32 13.83
C LYS A 174 15.63 40.46 15.09
N MET A 175 14.80 39.45 15.36
CA MET A 175 13.97 39.39 16.57
C MET A 175 14.82 39.31 17.83
N LYS A 176 15.84 38.46 17.87
CA LYS A 176 16.77 38.38 19.01
C LYS A 176 17.48 39.72 19.24
N ASN A 177 17.96 40.32 18.18
CA ASN A 177 18.62 41.64 18.25
C ASN A 177 17.65 42.75 18.75
N PHE A 178 16.40 42.78 18.23
CA PHE A 178 15.38 43.68 18.70
C PHE A 178 15.06 43.52 20.21
N ILE A 179 14.88 42.26 20.65
CA ILE A 179 14.64 41.95 22.06
C ILE A 179 15.84 42.37 22.92
N SER A 180 17.06 42.11 22.47
CA SER A 180 18.28 42.50 23.18
C SER A 180 18.41 44.00 23.33
N LEU A 181 18.19 44.75 22.27
CA LEU A 181 18.26 46.22 22.25
C LEU A 181 17.16 46.91 23.10
N ASN A 182 16.03 46.22 23.29
CA ASN A 182 14.90 46.75 24.04
C ASN A 182 14.76 46.14 25.44
N LYS A 183 15.72 45.29 25.85
CA LYS A 183 15.74 44.66 27.17
C LYS A 183 15.88 45.76 28.24
N GLY A 184 14.81 45.93 29.01
CA GLY A 184 14.74 46.97 30.06
C GLY A 184 14.09 48.30 29.66
N LYS A 185 13.69 48.48 28.40
CA LYS A 185 12.90 49.66 27.99
C LYS A 185 11.42 49.35 28.19
N LYS A 186 10.73 50.18 28.98
CA LYS A 186 9.26 50.10 29.04
C LYS A 186 8.71 50.54 27.68
N VAL A 187 7.88 49.69 27.10
CA VAL A 187 7.09 50.05 25.93
C VAL A 187 5.95 50.93 26.48
N ASN A 188 6.01 52.22 26.16
CA ASN A 188 4.91 53.15 26.45
C ASN A 188 3.84 52.98 25.37
#